data_1f968be1cbb5790c3deda88612c99336
#
_entry.id   1f968be1cbb5790c3deda88612c99336
#
_cell.length_a   1.000
_cell.length_b   1.000
_cell.length_c   1.000
_cell.angle_alpha   90.00
_cell.angle_beta   90.00
_cell.angle_gamma   90.00
#
_symmetry.space_group_name_H-M   'P 1'
#
loop_
_entity.id
_entity.type
_entity.pdbx_description
1 polymer ?
#
loop_
_entity_poly.entity_id
_entity_poly.type
_entity_poly.pdbx_seq_one_letter_code
_entity_poly.pdbx_strand_id
1 'polypeptide(L)'
;MRSLWKRIAAAALAAVIPIVLLSGCDRSEEYGKDVIRLRWVTYGPSVPADVKKIVKAANDYSAEKIGIVVDLEIHQSEMINLIMASGEYYDMVYTCEWLNPYNTNAAKGLYYDITDIIETETPDLYRIVGDYWDAAELNGRIYAVPTLKDMGSEMMFRFNADYYEGEKGMTIPEFMEFEDLEPYLEVYKKDFPAKYPLEMSKSGIAGFFNSLESVVGSLIVIPYNRESPEIIPIWENEEIMDRLRLLHKWYSLGYINPDASAMELSAVPNDTPIRSGVAWRGYSGYSNPADWGFNVKTSIYDGPYISKNTEQGAMTAICAGCDEKHAKAALRYIELLNTDRKFRDIFAYGIEGEHYRYLENGTVLRTQDGIERYNVRLYPFGSVINASVESVSENFLSDPDQWEKVFEGYEQYGIYSKSGGFVYDRTRKEDIVTTVTAIWSNYSTDLRTGTSDPDLIMPKMKAELESAGLNELLDDIRSQFAEHLESIQ
;
A
#
# COMPACT_ATOMS: atom_id res chain seq x y z
N MET A 1 -1.34 56.50 24.94
CA MET A 1 -1.12 55.70 23.73
C MET A 1 -1.22 54.15 23.89
N ARG A 2 -1.28 53.58 25.11
CA ARG A 2 -1.43 52.12 25.32
C ARG A 2 -2.87 51.58 25.35
N SER A 3 -3.92 52.46 25.33
CA SER A 3 -5.33 52.04 25.38
C SER A 3 -6.00 52.01 24.02
N LEU A 4 -5.42 52.60 23.00
CA LEU A 4 -5.97 52.66 21.64
C LEU A 4 -5.66 51.36 20.83
N TRP A 5 -4.53 50.75 21.12
CA TRP A 5 -4.08 49.47 20.44
C TRP A 5 -4.85 48.22 20.93
N LYS A 6 -5.38 48.26 22.15
CA LYS A 6 -6.21 47.11 22.64
C LYS A 6 -7.63 47.11 22.11
N ARG A 7 -8.13 48.27 21.62
CA ARG A 7 -9.47 48.38 21.00
C ARG A 7 -9.46 48.05 19.50
N ILE A 8 -8.34 48.20 18.80
CA ILE A 8 -8.17 47.85 17.41
C ILE A 8 -7.94 46.33 17.25
N ALA A 9 -7.28 45.68 18.18
CA ALA A 9 -7.08 44.24 18.17
C ALA A 9 -8.37 43.43 18.47
N ALA A 10 -9.33 44.00 19.20
CA ALA A 10 -10.61 43.37 19.51
C ALA A 10 -11.64 43.51 18.38
N ALA A 11 -11.50 44.52 17.51
CA ALA A 11 -12.39 44.73 16.36
C ALA A 11 -11.97 43.95 15.10
N ALA A 12 -10.71 43.50 15.02
CA ALA A 12 -10.20 42.69 13.91
C ALA A 12 -10.48 41.18 14.06
N LEU A 13 -10.84 40.70 15.26
CA LEU A 13 -11.19 39.29 15.51
C LEU A 13 -12.69 38.99 15.39
N ALA A 14 -13.56 40.02 15.23
CA ALA A 14 -15.01 39.86 15.13
C ALA A 14 -15.56 39.93 13.71
N ALA A 15 -14.70 40.08 12.68
CA ALA A 15 -15.13 40.27 11.29
C ALA A 15 -14.79 39.11 10.32
N VAL A 16 -14.37 37.93 10.83
CA VAL A 16 -13.97 36.77 10.00
C VAL A 16 -14.86 35.53 10.17
N ILE A 17 -16.00 35.65 10.89
CA ILE A 17 -17.00 34.57 10.90
C ILE A 17 -18.36 35.20 10.72
N PRO A 18 -18.90 35.27 9.51
CA PRO A 18 -19.88 34.37 8.94
C PRO A 18 -19.94 34.40 7.39
N ILE A 19 -19.21 33.57 6.69
CA ILE A 19 -19.44 33.30 5.24
C ILE A 19 -19.21 31.80 4.96
N VAL A 20 -19.66 30.90 5.79
CA VAL A 20 -19.62 29.44 5.47
C VAL A 20 -20.97 28.76 5.74
N LEU A 21 -22.05 29.48 5.92
CA LEU A 21 -23.36 28.87 6.17
C LEU A 21 -24.41 29.08 5.05
N LEU A 22 -23.99 29.33 3.80
CA LEU A 22 -24.96 29.53 2.69
C LEU A 22 -24.66 28.67 1.45
N SER A 23 -23.82 27.62 1.56
CA SER A 23 -23.61 26.69 0.44
C SER A 23 -24.33 25.33 0.61
N GLY A 24 -25.10 25.16 1.67
CA GLY A 24 -25.75 23.88 1.98
C GLY A 24 -27.20 23.73 1.48
N CYS A 25 -27.82 24.75 0.90
CA CYS A 25 -29.25 24.73 0.61
C CYS A 25 -29.66 24.46 -0.85
N ASP A 26 -28.72 24.27 -1.79
CA ASP A 26 -29.10 24.19 -3.21
C ASP A 26 -28.81 22.84 -3.90
N ARG A 27 -28.26 21.85 -3.17
CA ARG A 27 -27.93 20.52 -3.74
C ARG A 27 -28.96 19.43 -3.46
N SER A 28 -29.90 19.66 -2.55
CA SER A 28 -30.88 18.64 -2.16
C SER A 28 -32.02 18.44 -3.18
N GLU A 29 -32.19 19.35 -4.14
CA GLU A 29 -33.25 19.28 -5.16
C GLU A 29 -32.85 18.48 -6.42
N GLU A 30 -31.54 18.27 -6.68
CA GLU A 30 -31.08 17.66 -7.93
C GLU A 30 -31.48 16.18 -8.07
N TYR A 31 -31.52 15.39 -6.96
CA TYR A 31 -31.82 13.95 -7.00
C TYR A 31 -33.14 13.54 -6.35
N GLY A 32 -33.91 14.49 -5.84
CA GLY A 32 -35.21 14.22 -5.19
C GLY A 32 -35.09 13.89 -3.69
N LYS A 33 -36.26 13.94 -2.98
CA LYS A 33 -36.30 13.85 -1.51
C LYS A 33 -36.08 12.44 -0.96
N ASP A 34 -36.26 11.43 -1.80
CA ASP A 34 -36.15 10.02 -1.39
C ASP A 34 -34.74 9.45 -1.56
N VAL A 35 -33.82 10.20 -2.15
CA VAL A 35 -32.44 9.81 -2.34
C VAL A 35 -31.62 10.09 -1.08
N ILE A 36 -30.88 9.08 -0.60
CA ILE A 36 -29.99 9.20 0.55
C ILE A 36 -28.68 9.79 0.10
N ARG A 37 -28.22 10.84 0.79
CA ARG A 37 -26.93 11.50 0.52
C ARG A 37 -25.94 11.16 1.62
N LEU A 38 -24.79 10.59 1.23
CA LEU A 38 -23.71 10.21 2.12
C LEU A 38 -22.51 11.16 1.95
N ARG A 39 -21.84 11.50 3.03
CA ARG A 39 -20.55 12.20 3.00
C ARG A 39 -19.44 11.17 3.08
N TRP A 40 -18.54 11.19 2.09
CA TRP A 40 -17.45 10.23 1.96
C TRP A 40 -16.11 10.93 1.88
N VAL A 41 -15.21 10.64 2.82
CA VAL A 41 -13.81 11.06 2.81
C VAL A 41 -12.94 9.89 2.38
N THR A 42 -12.12 10.11 1.35
CA THR A 42 -11.20 9.10 0.85
C THR A 42 -9.80 9.64 0.60
N TYR A 43 -8.85 8.72 0.42
CA TYR A 43 -7.44 9.05 0.20
C TYR A 43 -7.12 9.30 -1.28
N GLY A 44 -6.28 10.30 -1.51
CA GLY A 44 -5.63 10.54 -2.79
C GLY A 44 -4.46 11.49 -2.66
N PRO A 45 -3.44 11.37 -3.52
CA PRO A 45 -2.25 12.24 -3.48
C PRO A 45 -2.59 13.69 -3.86
N SER A 46 -3.67 13.88 -4.61
CA SER A 46 -4.19 15.18 -5.02
C SER A 46 -5.67 15.05 -5.40
N VAL A 47 -6.36 16.19 -5.50
CA VAL A 47 -7.74 16.27 -6.00
C VAL A 47 -7.69 16.41 -7.52
N PRO A 48 -8.18 15.43 -8.30
CA PRO A 48 -8.20 15.52 -9.76
C PRO A 48 -9.04 16.69 -10.29
N ALA A 49 -8.64 17.26 -11.42
CA ALA A 49 -9.34 18.42 -12.00
C ALA A 49 -10.82 18.12 -12.33
N ASP A 50 -11.11 16.91 -12.81
CA ASP A 50 -12.45 16.50 -13.24
C ASP A 50 -13.23 15.72 -12.18
N VAL A 51 -12.75 15.66 -10.92
CA VAL A 51 -13.42 14.92 -9.85
C VAL A 51 -14.90 15.25 -9.69
N LYS A 52 -15.29 16.53 -9.75
CA LYS A 52 -16.70 16.94 -9.62
C LYS A 52 -17.58 16.39 -10.74
N LYS A 53 -17.07 16.37 -11.97
CA LYS A 53 -17.76 15.84 -13.14
C LYS A 53 -17.96 14.31 -13.02
N ILE A 54 -16.95 13.64 -12.54
CA ILE A 54 -16.97 12.19 -12.35
C ILE A 54 -17.87 11.79 -11.19
N VAL A 55 -17.80 12.48 -10.05
CA VAL A 55 -18.73 12.26 -8.92
C VAL A 55 -20.18 12.50 -9.36
N LYS A 56 -20.44 13.50 -10.22
CA LYS A 56 -21.78 13.70 -10.78
C LYS A 56 -22.21 12.47 -11.62
N ALA A 57 -21.38 11.97 -12.50
CA ALA A 57 -21.69 10.78 -13.31
C ALA A 57 -21.92 9.54 -12.44
N ALA A 58 -21.12 9.36 -11.39
CA ALA A 58 -21.30 8.29 -10.41
C ALA A 58 -22.62 8.45 -9.63
N ASN A 59 -22.96 9.66 -9.21
CA ASN A 59 -24.20 9.96 -8.50
C ASN A 59 -25.44 9.76 -9.39
N ASP A 60 -25.38 10.17 -10.67
CA ASP A 60 -26.46 9.91 -11.63
C ASP A 60 -26.72 8.39 -11.75
N TYR A 61 -25.65 7.61 -11.82
CA TYR A 61 -25.72 6.16 -11.92
C TYR A 61 -26.26 5.51 -10.63
N SER A 62 -25.70 5.85 -9.46
CA SER A 62 -26.08 5.23 -8.18
C SER A 62 -27.44 5.69 -7.70
N ALA A 63 -27.87 6.91 -7.99
CA ALA A 63 -29.24 7.38 -7.70
C ALA A 63 -30.29 6.55 -8.44
N GLU A 64 -30.04 6.23 -9.73
CA GLU A 64 -30.93 5.37 -10.53
C GLU A 64 -30.96 3.92 -10.02
N LYS A 65 -29.81 3.37 -9.64
CA LYS A 65 -29.67 1.96 -9.27
C LYS A 65 -30.15 1.65 -7.86
N ILE A 66 -29.77 2.49 -6.90
CA ILE A 66 -29.96 2.19 -5.47
C ILE A 66 -30.52 3.36 -4.65
N GLY A 67 -30.80 4.52 -5.27
CA GLY A 67 -31.31 5.69 -4.57
C GLY A 67 -30.33 6.34 -3.59
N ILE A 68 -29.02 6.22 -3.84
CA ILE A 68 -27.98 6.74 -2.96
C ILE A 68 -26.99 7.58 -3.79
N VAL A 69 -26.57 8.73 -3.25
CA VAL A 69 -25.54 9.61 -3.82
C VAL A 69 -24.49 9.95 -2.78
N VAL A 70 -23.30 10.38 -3.21
CA VAL A 70 -22.21 10.78 -2.33
C VAL A 70 -21.74 12.21 -2.56
N ASP A 71 -21.37 12.88 -1.48
CA ASP A 71 -20.50 14.03 -1.48
C ASP A 71 -19.09 13.53 -1.16
N LEU A 72 -18.24 13.41 -2.21
CA LEU A 72 -16.91 12.84 -2.10
C LEU A 72 -15.88 13.94 -1.84
N GLU A 73 -15.06 13.73 -0.83
CA GLU A 73 -13.88 14.53 -0.52
C GLU A 73 -12.62 13.65 -0.61
N ILE A 74 -11.64 14.11 -1.40
CA ILE A 74 -10.35 13.43 -1.57
C ILE A 74 -9.29 14.23 -0.84
N HIS A 75 -8.59 13.59 0.10
CA HIS A 75 -7.57 14.23 0.93
C HIS A 75 -6.28 13.40 1.00
N GLN A 76 -5.17 14.08 1.30
CA GLN A 76 -3.92 13.44 1.68
C GLN A 76 -4.02 12.88 3.11
N SER A 77 -3.08 11.98 3.47
CA SER A 77 -3.09 11.23 4.73
C SER A 77 -3.22 12.11 5.98
N GLU A 78 -2.44 13.18 6.05
CA GLU A 78 -2.43 14.07 7.22
C GLU A 78 -3.78 14.74 7.45
N MET A 79 -4.47 15.11 6.36
CA MET A 79 -5.78 15.74 6.44
C MET A 79 -6.86 14.76 6.91
N ILE A 80 -6.83 13.50 6.48
CA ILE A 80 -7.79 12.48 6.93
C ILE A 80 -7.66 12.26 8.45
N ASN A 81 -6.43 12.17 8.97
CA ASN A 81 -6.19 12.06 10.40
C ASN A 81 -6.72 13.28 11.19
N LEU A 82 -6.58 14.49 10.64
CA LEU A 82 -7.12 15.71 11.25
C LEU A 82 -8.65 15.73 11.22
N ILE A 83 -9.28 15.33 10.13
CA ILE A 83 -10.74 15.20 9.99
C ILE A 83 -11.27 14.25 11.06
N MET A 84 -10.69 13.05 11.19
CA MET A 84 -11.10 12.08 12.22
C MET A 84 -10.94 12.61 13.64
N ALA A 85 -9.86 13.37 13.90
CA ALA A 85 -9.61 13.97 15.21
C ALA A 85 -10.55 15.15 15.50
N SER A 86 -11.08 15.84 14.48
CA SER A 86 -11.98 16.99 14.64
C SER A 86 -13.38 16.60 15.11
N GLY A 87 -13.79 15.35 14.89
CA GLY A 87 -15.16 14.88 15.12
C GLY A 87 -16.19 15.43 14.14
N GLU A 88 -15.75 15.94 12.98
CA GLU A 88 -16.67 16.32 11.89
C GLU A 88 -17.43 15.10 11.39
N TYR A 89 -18.72 15.29 11.08
CA TYR A 89 -19.57 14.19 10.62
C TYR A 89 -19.26 13.78 9.18
N TYR A 90 -18.98 12.51 9.00
CA TYR A 90 -18.96 11.80 7.72
C TYR A 90 -19.65 10.45 7.87
N ASP A 91 -20.12 9.89 6.76
CA ASP A 91 -20.74 8.55 6.72
C ASP A 91 -19.67 7.49 6.48
N MET A 92 -18.76 7.74 5.53
CA MET A 92 -17.71 6.82 5.15
C MET A 92 -16.34 7.49 5.17
N VAL A 93 -15.33 6.74 5.61
CA VAL A 93 -13.93 7.20 5.62
C VAL A 93 -12.98 6.10 5.17
N TYR A 94 -11.96 6.48 4.40
CA TYR A 94 -10.85 5.59 4.10
C TYR A 94 -10.02 5.32 5.35
N THR A 95 -9.69 4.06 5.59
CA THR A 95 -8.82 3.61 6.68
C THR A 95 -7.92 2.47 6.19
N CYS A 96 -6.81 2.26 6.85
CA CYS A 96 -5.90 1.16 6.59
C CYS A 96 -4.90 1.03 7.75
N GLU A 97 -3.93 0.15 7.65
CA GLU A 97 -2.88 0.00 8.65
C GLU A 97 -1.97 1.26 8.71
N TRP A 98 -1.53 1.79 7.56
CA TRP A 98 -0.52 2.85 7.46
C TRP A 98 -1.08 4.29 7.48
N LEU A 99 -2.41 4.47 7.29
CA LEU A 99 -3.09 5.77 7.24
C LEU A 99 -4.43 5.68 7.95
N ASN A 100 -4.75 6.65 8.85
CA ASN A 100 -5.98 6.63 9.63
C ASN A 100 -6.17 5.26 10.31
N PRO A 101 -5.23 4.83 11.21
CA PRO A 101 -4.98 3.44 11.56
C PRO A 101 -6.23 2.71 12.03
N TYR A 102 -6.65 1.67 11.30
CA TYR A 102 -7.89 0.95 11.50
C TYR A 102 -8.06 0.44 12.93
N ASN A 103 -7.13 -0.40 13.40
CA ASN A 103 -7.23 -1.04 14.71
C ASN A 103 -7.30 0.00 15.83
N THR A 104 -6.48 1.07 15.75
CA THR A 104 -6.46 2.14 16.74
C THR A 104 -7.78 2.91 16.78
N ASN A 105 -8.34 3.24 15.64
CA ASN A 105 -9.56 4.05 15.55
C ASN A 105 -10.82 3.23 15.86
N ALA A 106 -10.86 1.96 15.48
CA ALA A 106 -11.92 1.04 15.87
C ALA A 106 -11.93 0.86 17.40
N ALA A 107 -10.76 0.64 18.03
CA ALA A 107 -10.65 0.53 19.48
C ALA A 107 -11.07 1.81 20.23
N LYS A 108 -10.92 2.99 19.61
CA LYS A 108 -11.41 4.28 20.15
C LYS A 108 -12.92 4.50 19.92
N GLY A 109 -13.62 3.58 19.24
CA GLY A 109 -15.03 3.70 18.94
C GLY A 109 -15.34 4.77 17.87
N LEU A 110 -14.42 5.06 16.96
CA LEU A 110 -14.63 6.03 15.89
C LEU A 110 -15.42 5.44 14.70
N TYR A 111 -15.60 4.14 14.64
CA TYR A 111 -16.28 3.44 13.56
C TYR A 111 -17.54 2.73 14.04
N TYR A 112 -18.54 2.65 13.17
CA TYR A 112 -19.78 1.95 13.38
C TYR A 112 -19.55 0.44 13.29
N ASP A 113 -20.10 -0.32 14.24
CA ASP A 113 -20.07 -1.78 14.24
C ASP A 113 -21.02 -2.33 13.17
N ILE A 114 -20.47 -2.95 12.13
CA ILE A 114 -21.24 -3.50 11.00
C ILE A 114 -21.46 -5.02 11.10
N THR A 115 -20.94 -5.68 12.14
CA THR A 115 -20.94 -7.13 12.30
C THR A 115 -22.31 -7.76 12.07
N ASP A 116 -23.34 -7.21 12.71
CA ASP A 116 -24.66 -7.81 12.72
C ASP A 116 -25.50 -7.48 11.45
N ILE A 117 -25.00 -6.57 10.59
CA ILE A 117 -25.75 -6.08 9.42
C ILE A 117 -25.09 -6.40 8.09
N ILE A 118 -23.77 -6.66 8.06
CA ILE A 118 -23.01 -6.78 6.80
C ILE A 118 -23.51 -7.93 5.92
N GLU A 119 -23.72 -9.11 6.46
CA GLU A 119 -24.18 -10.27 5.71
C GLU A 119 -25.64 -10.12 5.23
N THR A 120 -26.50 -9.53 6.05
CA THR A 120 -27.94 -9.40 5.75
C THR A 120 -28.27 -8.25 4.81
N GLU A 121 -27.56 -7.12 4.92
CA GLU A 121 -27.80 -5.93 4.09
C GLU A 121 -27.06 -6.00 2.75
N THR A 122 -25.88 -6.67 2.71
CA THR A 122 -24.99 -6.73 1.54
C THR A 122 -24.41 -8.13 1.33
N PRO A 123 -25.24 -9.13 1.03
CA PRO A 123 -24.83 -10.53 0.93
C PRO A 123 -23.82 -10.79 -0.20
N ASP A 124 -23.89 -10.03 -1.29
CA ASP A 124 -22.94 -10.18 -2.41
C ASP A 124 -21.57 -9.61 -2.03
N LEU A 125 -21.51 -8.49 -1.33
CA LEU A 125 -20.27 -7.93 -0.78
C LEU A 125 -19.65 -8.88 0.25
N TYR A 126 -20.49 -9.42 1.16
CA TYR A 126 -20.05 -10.38 2.17
C TYR A 126 -19.37 -11.59 1.54
N ARG A 127 -19.99 -12.17 0.50
CA ARG A 127 -19.44 -13.29 -0.26
C ARG A 127 -18.16 -12.96 -1.03
N ILE A 128 -18.09 -11.76 -1.65
CA ILE A 128 -16.89 -11.34 -2.42
C ILE A 128 -15.69 -11.16 -1.51
N VAL A 129 -15.86 -10.55 -0.36
CA VAL A 129 -14.75 -10.33 0.60
C VAL A 129 -14.28 -11.67 1.20
N GLY A 130 -15.20 -12.63 1.43
CA GLY A 130 -14.84 -13.99 1.83
C GLY A 130 -13.99 -14.04 3.11
N ASP A 131 -12.92 -14.80 3.09
CA ASP A 131 -12.02 -15.01 4.24
C ASP A 131 -11.28 -13.74 4.67
N TYR A 132 -11.22 -12.71 3.81
CA TYR A 132 -10.58 -11.43 4.16
C TYR A 132 -11.36 -10.60 5.19
N TRP A 133 -12.57 -11.03 5.59
CA TRP A 133 -13.27 -10.43 6.75
C TRP A 133 -12.46 -10.57 8.05
N ASP A 134 -11.65 -11.62 8.18
CA ASP A 134 -10.79 -11.84 9.35
C ASP A 134 -9.81 -10.68 9.55
N ALA A 135 -9.37 -10.04 8.48
CA ALA A 135 -8.51 -8.85 8.57
C ALA A 135 -9.24 -7.64 9.20
N ALA A 136 -10.56 -7.54 8.98
CA ALA A 136 -11.38 -6.46 9.54
C ALA A 136 -11.90 -6.77 10.95
N GLU A 137 -11.70 -7.99 11.44
CA GLU A 137 -12.16 -8.35 12.77
C GLU A 137 -11.26 -7.83 13.88
N LEU A 138 -11.87 -7.12 14.84
CA LEU A 138 -11.25 -6.66 16.07
C LEU A 138 -12.13 -7.05 17.25
N ASN A 139 -11.66 -7.96 18.10
CA ASN A 139 -12.38 -8.47 19.28
C ASN A 139 -13.77 -9.04 18.92
N GLY A 140 -13.87 -9.81 17.86
CA GLY A 140 -15.11 -10.44 17.38
C GLY A 140 -16.08 -9.47 16.69
N ARG A 141 -15.63 -8.26 16.30
CA ARG A 141 -16.46 -7.22 15.67
C ARG A 141 -15.79 -6.65 14.43
N ILE A 142 -16.58 -6.28 13.44
CA ILE A 142 -16.16 -5.73 12.15
C ILE A 142 -16.59 -4.26 12.06
N TYR A 143 -15.65 -3.37 11.69
CA TYR A 143 -15.89 -1.92 11.64
C TYR A 143 -15.56 -1.28 10.28
N ALA A 144 -15.02 -2.04 9.34
CA ALA A 144 -14.72 -1.57 8.00
C ALA A 144 -14.84 -2.69 6.98
N VAL A 145 -15.02 -2.32 5.72
CA VAL A 145 -15.03 -3.25 4.58
C VAL A 145 -13.63 -3.31 3.98
N PRO A 146 -12.98 -4.49 3.94
CA PRO A 146 -11.71 -4.68 3.25
C PRO A 146 -11.85 -4.42 1.76
N THR A 147 -10.82 -3.80 1.18
CA THR A 147 -10.70 -3.65 -0.26
C THR A 147 -9.77 -4.72 -0.81
N LEU A 148 -10.30 -5.64 -1.60
CA LEU A 148 -9.51 -6.68 -2.24
C LEU A 148 -8.62 -6.06 -3.33
N LYS A 149 -7.33 -6.04 -3.05
CA LYS A 149 -6.28 -5.51 -3.92
C LYS A 149 -5.04 -6.40 -3.83
N ASP A 150 -3.86 -5.84 -3.97
CA ASP A 150 -2.57 -6.49 -3.71
C ASP A 150 -2.40 -6.82 -2.20
N MET A 151 -2.97 -7.96 -1.76
CA MET A 151 -2.93 -8.41 -0.35
C MET A 151 -1.56 -8.96 0.06
N GLY A 152 -0.74 -9.38 -0.90
CA GLY A 152 0.63 -9.83 -0.69
C GLY A 152 1.53 -9.41 -1.83
N SER A 153 2.79 -9.11 -1.53
CA SER A 153 3.76 -8.68 -2.52
C SER A 153 4.75 -9.79 -2.83
N GLU A 154 4.98 -10.04 -4.11
CA GLU A 154 6.10 -10.85 -4.61
C GLU A 154 7.24 -9.91 -5.00
N MET A 155 8.46 -10.33 -4.71
CA MET A 155 9.66 -9.61 -5.09
C MET A 155 10.24 -10.20 -6.36
N MET A 156 10.60 -9.35 -7.31
CA MET A 156 11.10 -9.79 -8.61
C MET A 156 12.37 -9.06 -9.01
N PHE A 157 13.10 -9.70 -9.92
CA PHE A 157 14.06 -9.03 -10.79
C PHE A 157 13.45 -8.84 -12.19
N ARG A 158 13.58 -7.63 -12.71
CA ARG A 158 13.30 -7.28 -14.10
C ARG A 158 14.61 -7.35 -14.91
N PHE A 159 14.57 -8.02 -16.03
CA PHE A 159 15.71 -8.23 -16.93
C PHE A 159 15.50 -7.56 -18.28
N ASN A 160 16.59 -7.11 -18.89
CA ASN A 160 16.67 -6.83 -20.32
C ASN A 160 16.66 -8.17 -21.09
N ALA A 161 15.49 -8.59 -21.55
CA ALA A 161 15.31 -9.87 -22.24
C ALA A 161 16.04 -9.91 -23.59
N ASP A 162 16.13 -8.78 -24.30
CA ASP A 162 16.81 -8.70 -25.58
C ASP A 162 18.31 -9.06 -25.43
N TYR A 163 18.92 -8.60 -24.32
CA TYR A 163 20.31 -8.92 -24.04
C TYR A 163 20.47 -10.35 -23.51
N TYR A 164 19.78 -10.71 -22.42
CA TYR A 164 20.03 -11.99 -21.75
C TYR A 164 19.52 -13.20 -22.53
N GLU A 165 18.29 -13.17 -23.03
CA GLU A 165 17.75 -14.26 -23.84
C GLU A 165 18.14 -14.13 -25.31
N GLY A 166 18.02 -12.92 -25.89
CA GLY A 166 18.26 -12.69 -27.31
C GLY A 166 19.74 -12.80 -27.72
N GLU A 167 20.64 -12.08 -27.03
CA GLU A 167 22.07 -12.05 -27.41
C GLU A 167 22.88 -13.15 -26.72
N LYS A 168 22.59 -13.45 -25.43
CA LYS A 168 23.40 -14.40 -24.64
C LYS A 168 22.82 -15.83 -24.62
N GLY A 169 21.58 -16.03 -25.07
CA GLY A 169 20.92 -17.33 -25.03
C GLY A 169 20.70 -17.87 -23.60
N MET A 170 20.69 -17.00 -22.61
CA MET A 170 20.37 -17.36 -21.23
C MET A 170 18.85 -17.47 -21.09
N THR A 171 18.40 -18.38 -20.22
CA THR A 171 16.96 -18.48 -19.91
C THR A 171 16.67 -17.69 -18.65
N ILE A 172 15.69 -16.76 -18.68
CA ILE A 172 15.17 -16.09 -17.50
C ILE A 172 13.98 -16.91 -17.02
N PRO A 173 14.06 -17.62 -15.87
CA PRO A 173 12.96 -18.44 -15.37
C PRO A 173 11.85 -17.57 -14.78
N GLU A 174 10.66 -18.13 -14.60
CA GLU A 174 9.54 -17.47 -13.91
C GLU A 174 9.86 -17.24 -12.43
N PHE A 175 10.50 -18.23 -11.79
CA PHE A 175 10.95 -18.21 -10.40
C PHE A 175 12.45 -18.49 -10.33
N MET A 176 13.14 -17.85 -9.39
CA MET A 176 14.56 -18.04 -9.13
C MET A 176 14.86 -17.84 -7.64
N GLU A 177 15.93 -18.42 -7.15
CA GLU A 177 16.47 -18.03 -5.85
C GLU A 177 17.22 -16.69 -5.97
N PHE A 178 17.39 -16.00 -4.84
CA PHE A 178 18.08 -14.71 -4.84
C PHE A 178 19.51 -14.82 -5.36
N GLU A 179 20.20 -15.91 -5.02
CA GLU A 179 21.57 -16.25 -5.39
C GLU A 179 21.72 -16.52 -6.89
N ASP A 180 20.68 -17.02 -7.56
CA ASP A 180 20.69 -17.34 -8.99
C ASP A 180 20.83 -16.11 -9.90
N LEU A 181 20.78 -14.91 -9.32
CA LEU A 181 21.02 -13.68 -10.04
C LEU A 181 22.50 -13.52 -10.46
N GLU A 182 23.44 -14.09 -9.71
CA GLU A 182 24.89 -13.86 -9.90
C GLU A 182 25.40 -14.15 -11.32
N PRO A 183 25.04 -15.27 -12.00
CA PRO A 183 25.47 -15.51 -13.37
C PRO A 183 25.07 -14.42 -14.38
N TYR A 184 23.91 -13.81 -14.19
CA TYR A 184 23.45 -12.71 -15.05
C TYR A 184 24.27 -11.42 -14.82
N LEU A 185 24.61 -11.14 -13.56
CA LEU A 185 25.47 -10.03 -13.17
C LEU A 185 26.86 -10.18 -13.78
N GLU A 186 27.45 -11.39 -13.68
CA GLU A 186 28.79 -11.71 -14.19
C GLU A 186 28.87 -11.53 -15.70
N VAL A 187 27.91 -12.09 -16.45
CA VAL A 187 27.90 -12.01 -17.92
C VAL A 187 27.84 -10.57 -18.40
N TYR A 188 26.98 -9.74 -17.81
CA TYR A 188 26.88 -8.34 -18.17
C TYR A 188 28.16 -7.55 -17.81
N LYS A 189 28.71 -7.77 -16.62
CA LYS A 189 29.91 -7.08 -16.16
C LYS A 189 31.14 -7.41 -17.03
N LYS A 190 31.21 -8.63 -17.50
CA LYS A 190 32.28 -9.08 -18.43
C LYS A 190 32.17 -8.36 -19.76
N ASP A 191 30.98 -8.19 -20.31
CA ASP A 191 30.79 -7.53 -21.60
C ASP A 191 30.89 -6.01 -21.50
N PHE A 192 30.47 -5.44 -20.36
CA PHE A 192 30.44 -4.01 -20.10
C PHE A 192 31.22 -3.65 -18.81
N PRO A 193 32.55 -3.77 -18.77
CA PRO A 193 33.32 -3.58 -17.53
C PRO A 193 33.15 -2.22 -16.84
N ALA A 194 32.80 -1.17 -17.62
CA ALA A 194 32.58 0.17 -17.10
C ALA A 194 31.16 0.42 -16.57
N LYS A 195 30.19 -0.51 -16.80
CA LYS A 195 28.83 -0.41 -16.36
C LYS A 195 28.53 -1.31 -15.16
N TYR A 196 27.39 -1.07 -14.53
CA TYR A 196 26.93 -1.84 -13.37
C TYR A 196 25.66 -2.60 -13.76
N PRO A 197 25.66 -3.97 -13.71
CA PRO A 197 24.49 -4.77 -14.06
C PRO A 197 23.32 -4.58 -13.11
N LEU A 198 23.58 -4.26 -11.84
CA LEU A 198 22.59 -4.04 -10.79
C LEU A 198 22.80 -2.63 -10.20
N GLU A 199 22.51 -1.61 -10.99
CA GLU A 199 22.59 -0.24 -10.52
C GLU A 199 21.40 0.08 -9.62
N MET A 200 21.67 0.54 -8.39
CA MET A 200 20.65 0.77 -7.38
C MET A 200 20.84 2.09 -6.64
N SER A 201 19.78 2.55 -6.01
CA SER A 201 19.77 3.72 -5.13
C SER A 201 19.96 3.32 -3.66
N LYS A 202 20.01 4.32 -2.78
CA LYS A 202 20.03 4.15 -1.31
C LYS A 202 18.86 3.31 -0.75
N SER A 203 17.81 3.10 -1.54
CA SER A 203 16.72 2.19 -1.16
C SER A 203 17.12 0.71 -1.22
N GLY A 204 18.23 0.37 -1.89
CA GLY A 204 18.67 -1.00 -2.07
C GLY A 204 17.77 -1.81 -2.99
N ILE A 205 17.75 -3.12 -2.81
CA ILE A 205 16.85 -4.04 -3.50
C ILE A 205 15.43 -3.86 -2.95
N ALA A 206 14.45 -3.72 -3.83
CA ALA A 206 13.05 -3.55 -3.46
C ALA A 206 12.57 -4.76 -2.65
N GLY A 207 11.94 -4.48 -1.49
CA GLY A 207 11.39 -5.55 -0.64
C GLY A 207 12.42 -6.50 -0.04
N PHE A 208 13.68 -6.10 0.10
CA PHE A 208 14.75 -6.94 0.62
C PHE A 208 14.43 -7.63 1.96
N PHE A 209 13.60 -6.99 2.78
CA PHE A 209 13.14 -7.51 4.08
C PHE A 209 11.69 -8.02 4.04
N ASN A 210 11.14 -8.30 2.87
CA ASN A 210 9.72 -8.64 2.71
C ASN A 210 9.32 -9.97 3.39
N SER A 211 10.29 -10.89 3.57
CA SER A 211 10.10 -12.15 4.32
C SER A 211 10.00 -11.95 5.84
N LEU A 212 10.00 -10.69 6.30
CA LEU A 212 9.98 -10.32 7.70
C LEU A 212 8.83 -9.35 7.97
N GLU A 213 8.00 -9.67 8.94
CA GLU A 213 7.00 -8.74 9.46
C GLU A 213 7.66 -7.73 10.42
N SER A 214 7.46 -6.45 10.17
CA SER A 214 8.10 -5.36 10.92
C SER A 214 7.43 -5.16 12.29
N VAL A 215 8.22 -5.14 13.35
CA VAL A 215 7.78 -4.77 14.70
C VAL A 215 8.36 -3.41 15.11
N VAL A 216 9.68 -3.24 14.95
CA VAL A 216 10.36 -1.94 15.08
C VAL A 216 11.22 -1.72 13.83
N GLY A 217 10.58 -1.22 12.78
CA GLY A 217 11.20 -1.16 11.47
C GLY A 217 11.70 -2.54 11.01
N SER A 218 12.76 -2.57 10.21
CA SER A 218 13.44 -3.82 9.85
C SER A 218 14.52 -4.26 10.87
N LEU A 219 14.56 -3.64 12.06
CA LEU A 219 15.52 -3.99 13.12
C LEU A 219 15.03 -5.14 14.00
N ILE A 220 13.75 -5.08 14.42
CA ILE A 220 13.09 -6.11 15.25
C ILE A 220 11.90 -6.61 14.45
N VAL A 221 11.85 -7.91 14.21
CA VAL A 221 10.98 -8.52 13.19
C VAL A 221 10.42 -9.86 13.64
N ILE A 222 9.38 -10.31 12.89
CA ILE A 222 8.83 -11.66 12.96
C ILE A 222 9.04 -12.30 11.59
N PRO A 223 9.87 -13.36 11.44
CA PRO A 223 10.00 -14.07 10.16
C PRO A 223 8.74 -14.83 9.81
N TYR A 224 8.28 -14.73 8.55
CA TYR A 224 7.11 -15.45 8.05
C TYR A 224 7.31 -16.96 7.95
N ASN A 225 8.53 -17.40 7.61
CA ASN A 225 8.85 -18.77 7.28
C ASN A 225 9.08 -19.68 8.50
N ARG A 226 8.88 -19.20 9.73
CA ARG A 226 9.07 -20.00 10.95
C ARG A 226 7.80 -20.77 11.32
N GLU A 227 7.98 -21.97 11.85
CA GLU A 227 6.88 -22.82 12.31
C GLU A 227 6.13 -22.17 13.46
N SER A 228 6.85 -21.59 14.43
CA SER A 228 6.31 -20.78 15.51
C SER A 228 6.75 -19.32 15.34
N PRO A 229 5.85 -18.33 15.46
CA PRO A 229 6.23 -16.94 15.36
C PRO A 229 7.09 -16.52 16.55
N GLU A 230 8.16 -15.79 16.31
CA GLU A 230 9.03 -15.27 17.36
C GLU A 230 9.57 -13.88 17.03
N ILE A 231 9.80 -13.10 18.07
CA ILE A 231 10.43 -11.77 17.98
C ILE A 231 11.94 -11.92 17.98
N ILE A 232 12.57 -11.51 16.88
CA ILE A 232 14.02 -11.53 16.74
C ILE A 232 14.58 -10.19 16.24
N PRO A 233 15.79 -9.83 16.62
CA PRO A 233 16.55 -8.82 15.89
C PRO A 233 17.00 -9.38 14.54
N ILE A 234 17.09 -8.53 13.51
CA ILE A 234 17.30 -8.94 12.12
C ILE A 234 18.51 -9.85 11.88
N TRP A 235 19.59 -9.68 12.65
CA TRP A 235 20.81 -10.50 12.52
C TRP A 235 20.69 -11.92 13.04
N GLU A 236 19.56 -12.29 13.66
CA GLU A 236 19.23 -13.66 14.02
C GLU A 236 18.48 -14.39 12.89
N ASN A 237 18.21 -13.70 11.77
CA ASN A 237 17.73 -14.31 10.53
C ASN A 237 18.90 -14.61 9.60
N GLU A 238 19.33 -15.88 9.53
CA GLU A 238 20.50 -16.28 8.73
C GLU A 238 20.31 -16.04 7.24
N GLU A 239 19.11 -16.25 6.69
CA GLU A 239 18.80 -16.00 5.28
C GLU A 239 19.07 -14.53 4.91
N ILE A 240 18.59 -13.59 5.72
CA ILE A 240 18.84 -12.16 5.51
C ILE A 240 20.34 -11.85 5.65
N MET A 241 21.03 -12.45 6.63
CA MET A 241 22.46 -12.24 6.80
C MET A 241 23.26 -12.75 5.59
N ASP A 242 22.88 -13.89 5.03
CA ASP A 242 23.53 -14.41 3.82
C ASP A 242 23.25 -13.55 2.59
N ARG A 243 22.03 -13.05 2.42
CA ARG A 243 21.70 -12.07 1.38
C ARG A 243 22.50 -10.76 1.54
N LEU A 244 22.71 -10.26 2.75
CA LEU A 244 23.54 -9.08 3.02
C LEU A 244 25.01 -9.32 2.64
N ARG A 245 25.58 -10.51 2.99
CA ARG A 245 26.92 -10.92 2.59
C ARG A 245 27.05 -11.01 1.07
N LEU A 246 26.04 -11.54 0.41
CA LEU A 246 26.01 -11.66 -1.04
C LEU A 246 25.94 -10.28 -1.73
N LEU A 247 25.16 -9.34 -1.20
CA LEU A 247 25.14 -7.95 -1.69
C LEU A 247 26.52 -7.30 -1.55
N HIS A 248 27.21 -7.48 -0.41
CA HIS A 248 28.54 -6.95 -0.23
C HIS A 248 29.55 -7.58 -1.20
N LYS A 249 29.45 -8.91 -1.45
CA LYS A 249 30.22 -9.59 -2.49
C LYS A 249 29.98 -8.96 -3.87
N TRP A 250 28.73 -8.75 -4.26
CA TRP A 250 28.37 -8.15 -5.55
C TRP A 250 28.86 -6.71 -5.69
N TYR A 251 28.78 -5.93 -4.60
CA TYR A 251 29.37 -4.59 -4.56
C TYR A 251 30.89 -4.63 -4.76
N SER A 252 31.58 -5.53 -4.06
CA SER A 252 33.04 -5.70 -4.16
C SER A 252 33.51 -6.16 -5.54
N LEU A 253 32.65 -6.94 -6.26
CA LEU A 253 32.89 -7.36 -7.65
C LEU A 253 32.53 -6.27 -8.68
N GLY A 254 32.01 -5.14 -8.21
CA GLY A 254 31.60 -4.02 -9.07
C GLY A 254 30.34 -4.31 -9.87
N TYR A 255 29.46 -5.19 -9.41
CA TYR A 255 28.15 -5.41 -10.01
C TYR A 255 27.17 -4.32 -9.59
N ILE A 256 27.37 -3.72 -8.43
CA ILE A 256 26.60 -2.61 -7.86
C ILE A 256 27.41 -1.32 -8.02
N ASN A 257 26.74 -0.20 -8.31
CA ASN A 257 27.37 1.11 -8.42
C ASN A 257 28.00 1.58 -7.09
N PRO A 258 29.14 2.25 -7.11
CA PRO A 258 29.90 2.61 -5.89
C PRO A 258 29.20 3.65 -5.02
N ASP A 259 28.27 4.42 -5.57
CA ASP A 259 27.48 5.46 -4.89
C ASP A 259 26.05 5.00 -4.52
N ALA A 260 25.79 3.71 -4.53
CA ALA A 260 24.47 3.13 -4.27
C ALA A 260 23.87 3.65 -2.96
N SER A 261 24.63 3.76 -1.87
CA SER A 261 24.11 4.25 -0.57
C SER A 261 23.78 5.74 -0.54
N ALA A 262 24.19 6.50 -1.56
CA ALA A 262 23.92 7.94 -1.68
C ALA A 262 23.00 8.31 -2.84
N MET A 263 22.84 7.42 -3.82
CA MET A 263 22.05 7.68 -5.04
C MET A 263 20.55 7.74 -4.74
N GLU A 264 19.85 8.74 -5.29
CA GLU A 264 18.39 8.80 -5.25
C GLU A 264 17.77 7.86 -6.29
N LEU A 265 16.57 7.33 -6.01
CA LEU A 265 15.88 6.37 -6.90
C LEU A 265 15.65 6.96 -8.31
N SER A 266 15.34 8.24 -8.41
CA SER A 266 15.13 8.94 -9.68
C SER A 266 16.40 9.08 -10.54
N ALA A 267 17.59 8.87 -9.95
CA ALA A 267 18.85 8.92 -10.64
C ALA A 267 19.29 7.56 -11.22
N VAL A 268 18.65 6.45 -10.83
CA VAL A 268 18.96 5.12 -11.38
C VAL A 268 18.54 5.09 -12.86
N PRO A 269 19.47 4.80 -13.80
CA PRO A 269 19.17 4.80 -15.23
C PRO A 269 18.08 3.81 -15.60
N ASN A 270 17.16 4.21 -16.46
CA ASN A 270 16.07 3.33 -16.93
C ASN A 270 16.60 2.13 -17.72
N ASP A 271 17.72 2.27 -18.43
CA ASP A 271 18.36 1.22 -19.22
C ASP A 271 19.25 0.27 -18.39
N THR A 272 19.26 0.39 -17.07
CA THR A 272 19.91 -0.61 -16.18
C THR A 272 19.35 -2.00 -16.50
N PRO A 273 20.24 -3.00 -16.82
CA PRO A 273 19.78 -4.27 -17.39
C PRO A 273 19.02 -5.16 -16.41
N ILE A 274 19.29 -5.02 -15.10
CA ILE A 274 18.58 -5.72 -14.04
C ILE A 274 18.12 -4.71 -12.99
N ARG A 275 16.87 -4.76 -12.62
CA ARG A 275 16.30 -3.98 -11.49
C ARG A 275 15.42 -4.85 -10.64
N SER A 276 15.41 -4.58 -9.35
CA SER A 276 14.43 -5.17 -8.43
C SER A 276 13.13 -4.38 -8.44
N GLY A 277 12.05 -5.04 -8.14
CA GLY A 277 10.73 -4.43 -8.06
C GLY A 277 9.73 -5.32 -7.32
N VAL A 278 8.53 -4.81 -7.18
CA VAL A 278 7.38 -5.54 -6.65
C VAL A 278 6.57 -6.09 -7.82
N ALA A 279 6.12 -7.32 -7.70
CA ALA A 279 5.25 -7.98 -8.67
C ALA A 279 4.01 -8.55 -7.98
N TRP A 280 3.03 -8.93 -8.80
CA TRP A 280 1.85 -9.71 -8.40
C TRP A 280 1.67 -10.75 -9.50
N ARG A 281 2.16 -11.98 -9.29
CA ARG A 281 2.20 -13.06 -10.29
C ARG A 281 2.84 -12.63 -11.61
N GLY A 282 3.94 -11.84 -11.53
CA GLY A 282 4.61 -11.30 -12.71
C GLY A 282 3.94 -10.07 -13.33
N TYR A 283 2.74 -9.70 -12.90
CA TYR A 283 2.11 -8.45 -13.32
C TYR A 283 2.74 -7.28 -12.58
N SER A 284 3.46 -6.45 -13.29
CA SER A 284 4.09 -5.26 -12.72
C SER A 284 4.09 -4.12 -13.72
N GLY A 285 4.14 -2.89 -13.23
CA GLY A 285 4.36 -1.70 -14.05
C GLY A 285 5.69 -1.69 -14.79
N TYR A 286 6.55 -2.69 -14.54
CA TYR A 286 7.85 -2.85 -15.18
C TYR A 286 7.81 -3.62 -16.50
N SER A 287 6.68 -4.15 -16.92
CA SER A 287 6.57 -4.97 -18.14
C SER A 287 6.49 -4.16 -19.44
N ASN A 288 6.27 -2.84 -19.39
CA ASN A 288 6.15 -2.02 -20.59
C ASN A 288 7.54 -1.74 -21.22
N PRO A 289 7.84 -2.25 -22.44
CA PRO A 289 9.13 -2.01 -23.11
C PRO A 289 9.41 -0.53 -23.39
N ALA A 290 8.38 0.29 -23.59
CA ALA A 290 8.54 1.70 -23.91
C ALA A 290 9.21 2.50 -22.76
N ASP A 291 9.08 2.05 -21.52
CA ASP A 291 9.65 2.70 -20.34
C ASP A 291 11.15 2.42 -20.20
N TRP A 292 11.64 1.34 -20.83
CA TRP A 292 12.98 0.82 -20.61
C TRP A 292 13.87 0.82 -21.87
N GLY A 293 13.26 0.88 -23.06
CA GLY A 293 13.97 0.82 -24.34
C GLY A 293 14.36 -0.60 -24.78
N PHE A 294 13.86 -1.64 -24.12
CA PHE A 294 14.10 -3.05 -24.43
C PHE A 294 12.91 -3.92 -23.99
N ASN A 295 12.80 -5.15 -24.50
CA ASN A 295 11.85 -6.11 -24.04
C ASN A 295 12.19 -6.58 -22.61
N VAL A 296 11.17 -6.67 -21.79
CA VAL A 296 11.29 -7.00 -20.37
C VAL A 296 10.82 -8.41 -20.10
N LYS A 297 11.57 -9.13 -19.28
CA LYS A 297 11.12 -10.35 -18.60
C LYS A 297 11.39 -10.26 -17.12
N THR A 298 10.50 -10.79 -16.31
CA THR A 298 10.60 -10.76 -14.86
C THR A 298 10.81 -12.16 -14.32
N SER A 299 11.50 -12.27 -13.19
CA SER A 299 11.67 -13.49 -12.42
C SER A 299 11.38 -13.19 -10.95
N ILE A 300 10.47 -13.95 -10.34
CA ILE A 300 10.08 -13.80 -8.95
C ILE A 300 11.11 -14.52 -8.09
N TYR A 301 11.61 -13.85 -7.05
CA TYR A 301 12.61 -14.44 -6.16
C TYR A 301 12.16 -14.54 -4.70
N ASP A 302 10.99 -13.96 -4.36
CA ASP A 302 10.53 -13.96 -2.97
C ASP A 302 9.03 -13.65 -2.87
N GLY A 303 8.33 -14.18 -1.83
CA GLY A 303 6.89 -13.98 -1.57
C GLY A 303 5.97 -14.92 -2.36
N PRO A 304 4.64 -14.69 -2.34
CA PRO A 304 3.98 -13.57 -1.67
C PRO A 304 3.83 -13.77 -0.16
N TYR A 305 4.15 -12.74 0.61
CA TYR A 305 3.97 -12.71 2.04
C TYR A 305 2.70 -11.96 2.42
N ILE A 306 1.86 -12.60 3.23
CA ILE A 306 0.54 -12.09 3.59
C ILE A 306 0.43 -12.01 5.12
N SER A 307 -0.02 -10.87 5.62
CA SER A 307 -0.29 -10.66 7.04
C SER A 307 -1.59 -9.87 7.21
N LYS A 308 -2.13 -9.87 8.41
CA LYS A 308 -3.28 -9.03 8.75
C LYS A 308 -3.04 -7.55 8.37
N ASN A 309 -1.81 -7.06 8.53
CA ASN A 309 -1.45 -5.69 8.14
C ASN A 309 -1.51 -5.47 6.63
N THR A 310 -1.05 -6.44 5.81
CA THR A 310 -1.12 -6.31 4.34
C THR A 310 -2.56 -6.41 3.84
N GLU A 311 -3.38 -7.25 4.46
CA GLU A 311 -4.81 -7.36 4.17
C GLU A 311 -5.59 -6.10 4.59
N GLN A 312 -5.16 -5.40 5.67
CA GLN A 312 -5.67 -4.09 6.07
C GLN A 312 -5.11 -2.92 5.24
N GLY A 313 -4.39 -3.19 4.16
CA GLY A 313 -3.73 -2.18 3.34
C GLY A 313 -4.65 -1.15 2.69
N ALA A 314 -5.96 -1.45 2.55
CA ALA A 314 -7.01 -0.51 2.14
C ALA A 314 -8.37 -0.99 2.65
N MET A 315 -9.13 -0.10 3.27
CA MET A 315 -10.46 -0.39 3.82
C MET A 315 -11.34 0.86 3.75
N THR A 316 -12.65 0.66 3.76
CA THR A 316 -13.63 1.74 3.94
C THR A 316 -14.42 1.49 5.22
N ALA A 317 -14.25 2.36 6.22
CA ALA A 317 -15.01 2.31 7.47
C ALA A 317 -16.27 3.19 7.39
N ILE A 318 -17.30 2.79 8.13
CA ILE A 318 -18.47 3.62 8.41
C ILE A 318 -18.21 4.36 9.72
N CYS A 319 -18.43 5.67 9.75
CA CYS A 319 -18.15 6.47 10.94
C CYS A 319 -19.19 6.23 12.04
N ALA A 320 -18.75 6.22 13.31
CA ALA A 320 -19.63 5.95 14.46
C ALA A 320 -20.78 6.97 14.63
N GLY A 321 -20.67 8.16 14.02
CA GLY A 321 -21.73 9.16 14.02
C GLY A 321 -22.94 8.85 13.14
N CYS A 322 -22.86 7.80 12.29
CA CYS A 322 -23.97 7.38 11.43
C CYS A 322 -25.15 6.83 12.23
N ASP A 323 -26.35 7.14 11.80
CA ASP A 323 -27.53 6.35 12.20
C ASP A 323 -27.57 5.03 11.39
N GLU A 324 -28.41 4.10 11.82
CA GLU A 324 -28.56 2.80 11.16
C GLU A 324 -28.96 2.92 9.67
N LYS A 325 -29.79 3.90 9.33
CA LYS A 325 -30.24 4.13 7.94
C LYS A 325 -29.07 4.52 7.05
N HIS A 326 -28.21 5.43 7.51
CA HIS A 326 -27.02 5.86 6.77
C HIS A 326 -25.96 4.76 6.74
N ALA A 327 -25.77 4.02 7.84
CA ALA A 327 -24.85 2.88 7.86
C ALA A 327 -25.22 1.80 6.83
N LYS A 328 -26.49 1.42 6.76
CA LYS A 328 -27.01 0.48 5.74
C LYS A 328 -26.88 1.03 4.32
N ALA A 329 -27.15 2.32 4.13
CA ALA A 329 -26.98 2.97 2.82
C ALA A 329 -25.50 2.99 2.39
N ALA A 330 -24.58 3.26 3.32
CA ALA A 330 -23.15 3.22 3.07
C ALA A 330 -22.69 1.82 2.64
N LEU A 331 -23.15 0.76 3.34
CA LEU A 331 -22.86 -0.62 2.96
C LEU A 331 -23.36 -0.97 1.54
N ARG A 332 -24.59 -0.59 1.19
CA ARG A 332 -25.13 -0.81 -0.17
C ARG A 332 -24.37 -0.04 -1.24
N TYR A 333 -23.86 1.15 -0.92
CA TYR A 333 -23.03 1.90 -1.84
C TYR A 333 -21.68 1.22 -2.05
N ILE A 334 -21.04 0.72 -0.98
CA ILE A 334 -19.80 -0.06 -1.04
C ILE A 334 -20.05 -1.39 -1.80
N GLU A 335 -21.20 -2.05 -1.60
CA GLU A 335 -21.56 -3.24 -2.37
C GLU A 335 -21.64 -2.94 -3.87
N LEU A 336 -22.31 -1.84 -4.26
CA LEU A 336 -22.39 -1.44 -5.67
C LEU A 336 -21.00 -1.21 -6.28
N LEU A 337 -20.07 -0.58 -5.52
CA LEU A 337 -18.66 -0.41 -5.93
C LEU A 337 -17.93 -1.74 -6.16
N ASN A 338 -18.33 -2.79 -5.47
CA ASN A 338 -17.66 -4.09 -5.51
C ASN A 338 -18.38 -5.12 -6.40
N THR A 339 -19.60 -4.83 -6.87
CA THR A 339 -20.41 -5.77 -7.68
C THR A 339 -20.74 -5.26 -9.07
N ASP A 340 -20.73 -3.94 -9.30
CA ASP A 340 -21.03 -3.32 -10.60
C ASP A 340 -19.76 -2.74 -11.24
N ARG A 341 -19.19 -3.48 -12.20
CA ARG A 341 -17.95 -3.09 -12.90
C ARG A 341 -18.05 -1.71 -13.54
N LYS A 342 -19.19 -1.39 -14.17
CA LYS A 342 -19.37 -0.08 -14.81
C LYS A 342 -19.35 1.06 -13.80
N PHE A 343 -19.99 0.87 -12.65
CA PHE A 343 -19.95 1.84 -11.57
C PHE A 343 -18.53 2.00 -11.00
N ARG A 344 -17.84 0.87 -10.80
CA ARG A 344 -16.47 0.86 -10.34
C ARG A 344 -15.53 1.58 -11.32
N ASP A 345 -15.70 1.36 -12.63
CA ASP A 345 -14.87 1.98 -13.66
C ASP A 345 -15.07 3.51 -13.76
N ILE A 346 -16.26 4.04 -13.40
CA ILE A 346 -16.46 5.50 -13.28
C ILE A 346 -15.50 6.09 -12.24
N PHE A 347 -15.33 5.46 -11.08
CA PHE A 347 -14.37 5.91 -10.08
C PHE A 347 -12.92 5.57 -10.41
N ALA A 348 -12.68 4.46 -11.11
CA ALA A 348 -11.34 4.04 -11.48
C ALA A 348 -10.74 4.90 -12.61
N TYR A 349 -11.54 5.16 -13.66
CA TYR A 349 -11.05 5.69 -14.92
C TYR A 349 -11.78 6.96 -15.39
N GLY A 350 -12.96 7.27 -14.82
CA GLY A 350 -13.74 8.44 -15.19
C GLY A 350 -14.89 8.14 -16.16
N ILE A 351 -15.08 8.96 -17.17
CA ILE A 351 -16.19 8.89 -18.12
C ILE A 351 -15.72 8.20 -19.39
N GLU A 352 -16.41 7.12 -19.77
CA GLU A 352 -16.18 6.41 -21.03
C GLU A 352 -16.35 7.33 -22.24
N GLY A 353 -15.43 7.21 -23.19
CA GLY A 353 -15.37 8.05 -24.38
C GLY A 353 -14.68 9.40 -24.19
N GLU A 354 -14.46 9.85 -22.95
CA GLU A 354 -13.74 11.05 -22.61
C GLU A 354 -12.40 10.74 -21.91
N HIS A 355 -12.43 10.03 -20.78
CA HIS A 355 -11.26 9.72 -19.98
C HIS A 355 -10.64 8.36 -20.30
N TYR A 356 -11.45 7.44 -20.78
CA TYR A 356 -11.01 6.10 -21.20
C TYR A 356 -11.93 5.51 -22.27
N ARG A 357 -11.49 4.42 -22.87
CA ARG A 357 -12.31 3.56 -23.73
C ARG A 357 -11.98 2.10 -23.47
N TYR A 358 -12.94 1.23 -23.76
CA TYR A 358 -12.69 -0.21 -23.75
C TYR A 358 -11.95 -0.65 -25.00
N LEU A 359 -11.06 -1.63 -24.84
CA LEU A 359 -10.38 -2.36 -25.92
C LEU A 359 -11.11 -3.66 -26.23
N GLU A 360 -10.80 -4.28 -27.35
CA GLU A 360 -11.47 -5.52 -27.83
C GLU A 360 -11.31 -6.69 -26.84
N ASN A 361 -10.21 -6.75 -26.09
CA ASN A 361 -9.97 -7.77 -25.06
C ASN A 361 -10.67 -7.49 -23.71
N GLY A 362 -11.48 -6.44 -23.61
CA GLY A 362 -12.19 -6.06 -22.39
C GLY A 362 -11.39 -5.23 -21.39
N THR A 363 -10.12 -4.93 -21.68
CA THR A 363 -9.34 -3.99 -20.88
C THR A 363 -9.67 -2.55 -21.25
N VAL A 364 -9.20 -1.58 -20.44
CA VAL A 364 -9.39 -0.16 -20.72
C VAL A 364 -8.09 0.49 -21.17
N LEU A 365 -8.20 1.50 -22.03
CA LEU A 365 -7.11 2.38 -22.39
C LEU A 365 -7.49 3.82 -22.01
N ARG A 366 -6.68 4.45 -21.18
CA ARG A 366 -6.91 5.85 -20.79
C ARG A 366 -6.58 6.79 -21.93
N THR A 367 -7.36 7.85 -22.07
CA THR A 367 -7.06 8.97 -22.94
C THR A 367 -6.03 9.91 -22.28
N GLN A 368 -5.50 10.86 -23.04
CA GLN A 368 -4.63 11.91 -22.47
C GLN A 368 -5.37 12.70 -21.38
N ASP A 369 -6.65 13.07 -21.60
CA ASP A 369 -7.47 13.73 -20.59
C ASP A 369 -7.66 12.83 -19.34
N GLY A 370 -7.85 11.54 -19.51
CA GLY A 370 -7.94 10.59 -18.40
C GLY A 370 -6.65 10.56 -17.55
N ILE A 371 -5.50 10.62 -18.18
CA ILE A 371 -4.20 10.64 -17.49
C ILE A 371 -3.95 11.98 -16.78
N GLU A 372 -4.24 13.11 -17.44
CA GLU A 372 -3.88 14.44 -16.93
C GLU A 372 -4.92 15.01 -15.97
N ARG A 373 -6.20 14.75 -16.20
CA ARG A 373 -7.32 15.42 -15.51
C ARG A 373 -8.00 14.55 -14.47
N TYR A 374 -7.87 13.20 -14.58
CA TYR A 374 -8.42 12.26 -13.63
C TYR A 374 -7.46 11.09 -13.35
N ASN A 375 -6.46 11.34 -12.55
CA ASN A 375 -5.53 10.31 -12.07
C ASN A 375 -5.74 10.06 -10.57
N VAL A 376 -6.37 8.96 -10.23
CA VAL A 376 -6.67 8.54 -8.85
C VAL A 376 -5.95 7.25 -8.50
N ARG A 377 -5.84 6.99 -7.19
CA ARG A 377 -5.50 5.64 -6.72
C ARG A 377 -6.77 4.78 -6.78
N LEU A 378 -6.64 3.55 -7.26
CA LEU A 378 -7.81 2.67 -7.49
C LEU A 378 -8.36 2.07 -6.20
N TYR A 379 -7.48 1.71 -5.27
CA TYR A 379 -7.86 0.99 -4.05
C TYR A 379 -8.76 1.76 -3.05
N PRO A 380 -8.81 3.11 -3.02
CA PRO A 380 -9.79 3.79 -2.19
C PRO A 380 -11.23 3.68 -2.69
N PHE A 381 -11.44 3.19 -3.92
CA PHE A 381 -12.74 3.11 -4.58
C PHE A 381 -13.25 1.67 -4.78
N GLY A 382 -12.99 0.78 -3.82
CA GLY A 382 -13.43 -0.61 -3.85
C GLY A 382 -12.41 -1.57 -4.47
N SER A 383 -12.77 -2.84 -4.50
CA SER A 383 -11.89 -3.94 -4.87
C SER A 383 -11.46 -3.91 -6.33
N VAL A 384 -10.20 -4.27 -6.60
CA VAL A 384 -9.66 -4.28 -7.97
C VAL A 384 -10.17 -5.46 -8.81
N ILE A 385 -10.61 -6.56 -8.18
CA ILE A 385 -11.13 -7.73 -8.89
C ILE A 385 -12.40 -7.45 -9.69
N ASN A 386 -13.15 -6.41 -9.35
CA ASN A 386 -14.33 -5.99 -10.10
C ASN A 386 -14.06 -4.83 -11.07
N ALA A 387 -12.90 -4.16 -10.99
CA ALA A 387 -12.53 -3.11 -11.93
C ALA A 387 -12.00 -3.70 -13.24
N SER A 388 -12.21 -3.00 -14.34
CA SER A 388 -11.51 -3.33 -15.58
C SER A 388 -10.01 -3.12 -15.42
N VAL A 389 -9.21 -3.92 -16.12
CA VAL A 389 -7.76 -3.80 -16.13
C VAL A 389 -7.33 -2.74 -17.15
N GLU A 390 -6.38 -1.89 -16.78
CA GLU A 390 -5.82 -0.88 -17.68
C GLU A 390 -4.71 -1.49 -18.55
N SER A 391 -4.79 -1.27 -19.87
CA SER A 391 -3.73 -1.58 -20.83
C SER A 391 -2.84 -0.35 -21.06
N VAL A 392 -1.55 -0.59 -21.24
CA VAL A 392 -0.56 0.48 -21.47
C VAL A 392 -0.77 1.15 -22.83
N SER A 393 -1.09 0.37 -23.87
CA SER A 393 -1.35 0.86 -25.22
C SER A 393 -2.14 -0.19 -26.02
N GLU A 394 -2.61 0.17 -27.23
CA GLU A 394 -3.23 -0.78 -28.14
C GLU A 394 -2.30 -1.90 -28.60
N ASN A 395 -1.02 -1.65 -28.61
CA ASN A 395 0.01 -2.62 -29.02
C ASN A 395 0.55 -3.43 -27.84
N PHE A 396 0.22 -3.04 -26.61
CA PHE A 396 0.64 -3.70 -25.38
C PHE A 396 -0.57 -3.87 -24.45
N LEU A 397 -1.32 -4.94 -24.72
CA LEU A 397 -2.55 -5.24 -24.01
C LEU A 397 -2.23 -5.95 -22.68
N SER A 398 -2.87 -5.50 -21.62
CA SER A 398 -2.85 -6.19 -20.32
C SER A 398 -3.75 -7.43 -20.36
N ASP A 399 -3.48 -8.36 -19.46
CA ASP A 399 -4.34 -9.51 -19.24
C ASP A 399 -5.61 -9.06 -18.48
N PRO A 400 -6.81 -9.25 -19.07
CA PRO A 400 -8.05 -8.84 -18.41
C PRO A 400 -8.32 -9.61 -17.11
N ASP A 401 -7.76 -10.81 -16.95
CA ASP A 401 -7.97 -11.71 -15.83
C ASP A 401 -6.79 -11.64 -14.82
N GLN A 402 -5.93 -10.63 -14.94
CA GLN A 402 -4.70 -10.55 -14.10
C GLN A 402 -4.99 -10.61 -12.61
N TRP A 403 -6.04 -9.95 -12.13
CA TRP A 403 -6.34 -9.94 -10.71
C TRP A 403 -6.87 -11.28 -10.20
N GLU A 404 -7.66 -12.00 -11.00
CA GLU A 404 -8.09 -13.36 -10.68
C GLU A 404 -6.85 -14.26 -10.51
N LYS A 405 -5.91 -14.21 -11.45
CA LYS A 405 -4.64 -14.97 -11.37
C LYS A 405 -3.76 -14.56 -10.20
N VAL A 406 -3.77 -13.28 -9.81
CA VAL A 406 -3.05 -12.80 -8.62
C VAL A 406 -3.63 -13.42 -7.36
N PHE A 407 -4.96 -13.44 -7.20
CA PHE A 407 -5.62 -14.05 -6.04
C PHE A 407 -5.45 -15.58 -6.01
N GLU A 408 -5.57 -16.27 -7.16
CA GLU A 408 -5.21 -17.70 -7.27
C GLU A 408 -3.74 -17.95 -6.83
N GLY A 409 -2.84 -17.01 -7.17
CA GLY A 409 -1.44 -17.07 -6.73
C GLY A 409 -1.29 -16.95 -5.21
N TYR A 410 -2.09 -16.13 -4.55
CA TYR A 410 -2.09 -16.04 -3.09
C TYR A 410 -2.58 -17.33 -2.44
N GLU A 411 -3.63 -17.96 -2.98
CA GLU A 411 -4.11 -19.24 -2.48
C GLU A 411 -3.08 -20.36 -2.67
N GLN A 412 -2.35 -20.37 -3.78
CA GLN A 412 -1.41 -21.43 -4.12
C GLN A 412 -0.04 -21.28 -3.45
N TYR A 413 0.46 -20.04 -3.33
CA TYR A 413 1.85 -19.74 -2.95
C TYR A 413 1.96 -18.84 -1.72
N GLY A 414 0.85 -18.33 -1.19
CA GLY A 414 0.85 -17.38 -0.08
C GLY A 414 1.52 -17.93 1.18
N ILE A 415 2.42 -17.14 1.73
CA ILE A 415 3.07 -17.41 3.02
C ILE A 415 2.44 -16.47 4.04
N TYR A 416 1.56 -17.05 4.86
CA TYR A 416 0.77 -16.28 5.81
C TYR A 416 1.50 -16.07 7.14
N SER A 417 1.43 -14.84 7.65
CA SER A 417 1.97 -14.53 8.98
C SER A 417 1.22 -15.30 10.06
N LYS A 418 2.00 -15.76 11.04
CA LYS A 418 1.50 -16.41 12.26
C LYS A 418 1.52 -15.48 13.47
N SER A 419 1.77 -14.19 13.26
CA SER A 419 1.80 -13.17 14.33
C SER A 419 0.42 -12.82 14.89
N GLY A 420 -0.65 -13.25 14.22
CA GLY A 420 -2.03 -12.89 14.59
C GLY A 420 -2.34 -11.39 14.47
N GLY A 421 -1.54 -10.64 13.70
CA GLY A 421 -1.68 -9.19 13.57
C GLY A 421 -1.14 -8.43 14.78
N PHE A 422 -0.11 -8.92 15.43
CA PHE A 422 0.52 -8.26 16.56
C PHE A 422 0.96 -6.83 16.25
N VAL A 423 0.58 -5.91 17.13
CA VAL A 423 1.03 -4.52 17.10
C VAL A 423 1.67 -4.17 18.44
N TYR A 424 2.93 -3.79 18.42
CA TYR A 424 3.68 -3.42 19.62
C TYR A 424 3.21 -2.07 20.18
N ASP A 425 2.77 -2.03 21.44
CA ASP A 425 2.55 -0.78 22.17
C ASP A 425 3.87 -0.23 22.74
N ARG A 426 4.45 0.70 22.01
CA ARG A 426 5.73 1.33 22.35
C ARG A 426 5.66 2.45 23.38
N THR A 427 4.47 2.80 23.89
CA THR A 427 4.24 3.97 24.75
C THR A 427 5.19 4.03 25.93
N ARG A 428 5.52 2.87 26.52
CA ARG A 428 6.42 2.79 27.70
C ARG A 428 7.91 2.82 27.34
N LYS A 429 8.27 2.60 26.09
CA LYS A 429 9.64 2.45 25.58
C LYS A 429 9.96 3.39 24.41
N GLU A 430 9.17 4.44 24.22
CA GLU A 430 9.28 5.35 23.08
C GLU A 430 10.69 5.94 22.90
N ASP A 431 11.35 6.31 24.00
CA ASP A 431 12.71 6.86 23.96
C ASP A 431 13.73 5.83 23.48
N ILE A 432 13.59 4.56 23.94
CA ILE A 432 14.48 3.47 23.50
C ILE A 432 14.20 3.17 22.02
N VAL A 433 12.93 3.02 21.61
CA VAL A 433 12.53 2.80 20.21
C VAL A 433 13.13 3.86 19.30
N THR A 434 13.00 5.14 19.67
CA THR A 434 13.56 6.26 18.91
C THR A 434 15.07 6.15 18.76
N THR A 435 15.77 5.85 19.86
CA THR A 435 17.24 5.76 19.87
C THR A 435 17.74 4.58 19.03
N VAL A 436 17.19 3.38 19.23
CA VAL A 436 17.62 2.18 18.47
C VAL A 436 17.28 2.30 17.00
N THR A 437 16.16 2.92 16.64
CA THR A 437 15.79 3.18 15.25
C THR A 437 16.76 4.16 14.58
N ALA A 438 17.18 5.20 15.29
CA ALA A 438 18.19 6.14 14.78
C ALA A 438 19.55 5.46 14.57
N ILE A 439 19.99 4.62 15.51
CA ILE A 439 21.23 3.81 15.34
C ILE A 439 21.09 2.90 14.11
N TRP A 440 20.02 2.11 14.03
CA TRP A 440 19.77 1.23 12.89
C TRP A 440 19.80 1.99 11.54
N SER A 441 19.18 3.15 11.47
CA SER A 441 19.14 3.97 10.26
C SER A 441 20.53 4.39 9.77
N ASN A 442 21.51 4.57 10.67
CA ASN A 442 22.87 4.91 10.31
C ASN A 442 23.63 3.76 9.62
N TYR A 443 23.21 2.52 9.81
CA TYR A 443 23.86 1.32 9.26
C TYR A 443 23.08 0.67 8.12
N SER A 444 21.74 0.70 8.21
CA SER A 444 20.87 -0.11 7.35
C SER A 444 20.98 0.23 5.86
N THR A 445 21.26 1.49 5.50
CA THR A 445 21.43 1.90 4.09
C THR A 445 22.65 1.26 3.48
N ASP A 446 23.78 1.29 4.17
CA ASP A 446 25.01 0.70 3.67
C ASP A 446 24.93 -0.83 3.59
N LEU A 447 24.27 -1.45 4.55
CA LEU A 447 24.06 -2.90 4.55
C LEU A 447 23.18 -3.34 3.36
N ARG A 448 22.02 -2.71 3.14
CA ARG A 448 21.08 -3.11 2.06
C ARG A 448 21.54 -2.72 0.65
N THR A 449 22.58 -1.87 0.53
CA THR A 449 23.22 -1.56 -0.75
C THR A 449 24.53 -2.32 -0.96
N GLY A 450 24.96 -3.12 0.04
CA GLY A 450 26.20 -3.88 0.00
C GLY A 450 27.47 -3.05 0.16
N THR A 451 27.37 -1.73 0.38
CA THR A 451 28.53 -0.82 0.49
C THR A 451 29.34 -1.07 1.76
N SER A 452 28.76 -1.69 2.78
CA SER A 452 29.45 -2.12 4.01
C SER A 452 29.45 -3.64 4.16
N ASP A 453 30.57 -4.19 4.64
CA ASP A 453 30.67 -5.60 5.01
C ASP A 453 29.85 -5.88 6.28
N PRO A 454 28.79 -6.73 6.20
CA PRO A 454 27.95 -7.02 7.36
C PRO A 454 28.72 -7.67 8.51
N ASP A 455 29.71 -8.54 8.23
CA ASP A 455 30.47 -9.22 9.28
C ASP A 455 31.40 -8.28 10.06
N LEU A 456 31.82 -7.16 9.44
CA LEU A 456 32.59 -6.12 10.11
C LEU A 456 31.70 -5.10 10.86
N ILE A 457 30.54 -4.77 10.32
CA ILE A 457 29.67 -3.70 10.85
C ILE A 457 28.77 -4.22 11.99
N MET A 458 28.24 -5.45 11.87
CA MET A 458 27.29 -6.00 12.84
C MET A 458 27.79 -6.01 14.28
N PRO A 459 29.04 -6.40 14.60
CA PRO A 459 29.50 -6.39 16.00
C PRO A 459 29.47 -4.97 16.63
N LYS A 460 29.86 -3.96 15.85
CA LYS A 460 29.85 -2.56 16.30
C LYS A 460 28.42 -2.05 16.53
N MET A 461 27.54 -2.26 15.53
CA MET A 461 26.14 -1.87 15.60
C MET A 461 25.43 -2.53 16.78
N LYS A 462 25.63 -3.83 17.00
CA LYS A 462 25.05 -4.57 18.14
C LYS A 462 25.45 -3.95 19.47
N ALA A 463 26.74 -3.63 19.67
CA ALA A 463 27.21 -3.00 20.90
C ALA A 463 26.59 -1.62 21.13
N GLU A 464 26.39 -0.81 20.10
CA GLU A 464 25.73 0.48 20.19
C GLU A 464 24.23 0.30 20.54
N LEU A 465 23.54 -0.63 19.90
CA LEU A 465 22.12 -0.92 20.16
C LEU A 465 21.89 -1.48 21.57
N GLU A 466 22.74 -2.40 22.04
CA GLU A 466 22.69 -2.93 23.40
C GLU A 466 22.89 -1.83 24.44
N SER A 467 23.86 -0.94 24.20
CA SER A 467 24.11 0.23 25.07
C SER A 467 22.94 1.22 25.08
N ALA A 468 22.12 1.24 24.02
CA ALA A 468 20.93 2.06 23.90
C ALA A 468 19.66 1.41 24.49
N GLY A 469 19.77 0.20 25.06
CA GLY A 469 18.65 -0.47 25.73
C GLY A 469 17.91 -1.50 24.87
N LEU A 470 18.51 -1.98 23.78
CA LEU A 470 17.87 -2.97 22.89
C LEU A 470 17.36 -4.20 23.62
N ASN A 471 18.14 -4.76 24.58
CA ASN A 471 17.73 -5.96 25.30
C ASN A 471 16.47 -5.72 26.14
N GLU A 472 16.39 -4.57 26.82
CA GLU A 472 15.18 -4.16 27.57
C GLU A 472 13.98 -4.00 26.65
N LEU A 473 14.17 -3.46 25.43
CA LEU A 473 13.14 -3.32 24.42
C LEU A 473 12.67 -4.67 23.91
N LEU A 474 13.58 -5.60 23.60
CA LEU A 474 13.26 -6.96 23.16
C LEU A 474 12.44 -7.72 24.20
N ASP A 475 12.81 -7.61 25.48
CA ASP A 475 12.08 -8.27 26.57
C ASP A 475 10.65 -7.74 26.70
N ASP A 476 10.45 -6.42 26.58
CA ASP A 476 9.12 -5.81 26.61
C ASP A 476 8.27 -6.22 25.40
N ILE A 477 8.83 -6.21 24.18
CA ILE A 477 8.14 -6.64 22.96
C ILE A 477 7.75 -8.11 23.06
N ARG A 478 8.67 -8.99 23.50
CA ARG A 478 8.41 -10.43 23.65
C ARG A 478 7.33 -10.72 24.69
N SER A 479 7.29 -9.94 25.79
CA SER A 479 6.22 -10.06 26.78
C SER A 479 4.86 -9.70 26.21
N GLN A 480 4.74 -8.58 25.50
CA GLN A 480 3.49 -8.16 24.88
C GLN A 480 3.07 -9.14 23.77
N PHE A 481 4.03 -9.70 23.02
CA PHE A 481 3.76 -10.68 21.98
C PHE A 481 3.24 -12.00 22.54
N ALA A 482 3.80 -12.48 23.65
CA ALA A 482 3.31 -13.67 24.33
C ALA A 482 1.87 -13.48 24.85
N GLU A 483 1.57 -12.33 25.49
CA GLU A 483 0.23 -11.97 25.93
C GLU A 483 -0.76 -11.90 24.76
N HIS A 484 -0.33 -11.34 23.63
CA HIS A 484 -1.14 -11.28 22.41
C HIS A 484 -1.46 -12.68 21.86
N LEU A 485 -0.46 -13.57 21.75
CA LEU A 485 -0.68 -14.94 21.26
C LEU A 485 -1.62 -15.75 22.17
N GLU A 486 -1.55 -15.54 23.49
CA GLU A 486 -2.49 -16.15 24.43
C GLU A 486 -3.91 -15.63 24.26
N SER A 487 -4.09 -14.38 23.86
CA SER A 487 -5.40 -13.76 23.70
C SER A 487 -6.15 -14.17 22.43
N ILE A 488 -5.44 -14.71 21.43
CA ILE A 488 -6.01 -15.15 20.13
C ILE A 488 -6.16 -16.68 20.01
N GLN A 489 -5.74 -17.44 21.03
CA GLN A 489 -5.98 -18.90 21.17
C GLN A 489 -7.33 -19.20 21.80
#